data_76757ffc113e8d30d550f8690b6cca01
#
_entry.id   76757ffc113e8d30d550f8690b6cca01
#
_cell.length_a   1.000
_cell.length_b   1.000
_cell.length_c   1.000
_cell.angle_alpha   90.00
_cell.angle_beta   90.00
_cell.angle_gamma   90.00
#
_symmetry.space_group_name_H-M   'P 1'
#
loop_
_entity.id
_entity.type
_entity.pdbx_description
1 polymer ?
#
loop_
_entity_poly.entity_id
_entity_poly.type
_entity_poly.pdbx_seq_one_letter_code
_entity_poly.pdbx_strand_id
1 'polypeptide(L)' 'MIFITKKQRDYLEKNGCTFGEELHKTHSRYKHYFAVESRKVKSLLEQYENEIKAKN' A
#
# COMPACT_ATOMS: atom_id res chain seq x y z
N MET A 1 6.26 -8.86 -5.23
CA MET A 1 6.24 -7.77 -4.24
C MET A 1 5.91 -6.48 -4.95
N ILE A 2 4.98 -5.71 -4.37
CA ILE A 2 4.48 -4.46 -4.96
C ILE A 2 4.80 -3.32 -4.00
N PHE A 3 5.36 -2.24 -4.53
CA PHE A 3 5.56 -1.03 -3.73
C PHE A 3 4.25 -0.26 -3.63
N ILE A 4 3.94 0.23 -2.44
CA ILE A 4 2.69 0.94 -2.17
C ILE A 4 2.99 2.27 -1.50
N THR A 5 2.02 3.18 -1.56
CA THR A 5 2.12 4.47 -0.88
C THR A 5 1.70 4.33 0.57
N LYS A 6 1.98 5.37 1.37
CA LYS A 6 1.55 5.39 2.77
C LYS A 6 0.03 5.26 2.90
N LYS A 7 -0.71 5.92 2.02
CA LYS A 7 -2.17 5.86 2.04
C LYS A 7 -2.68 4.46 1.69
N GLN A 8 -2.05 3.81 0.72
CA GLN A 8 -2.38 2.43 0.37
C GLN A 8 -2.05 1.48 1.51
N ARG A 9 -0.92 1.71 2.19
CA ARG A 9 -0.54 0.92 3.36
C ARG A 9 -1.62 1.01 4.44
N ASP A 10 -2.06 2.23 4.74
CA ASP A 10 -3.09 2.44 5.76
C ASP A 10 -4.39 1.72 5.39
N TYR A 11 -4.75 1.77 4.12
CA TYR A 11 -5.93 1.07 3.64
C TYR A 11 -5.82 -0.45 3.81
N LEU A 12 -4.66 -1.01 3.46
CA LEU A 12 -4.42 -2.45 3.60
C LEU A 12 -4.42 -2.88 5.06
N GLU A 13 -3.79 -2.08 5.92
CA GLU A 13 -3.77 -2.35 7.35
C GLU A 13 -5.17 -2.36 7.95
N LYS A 14 -5.99 -1.40 7.56
CA LYS A 14 -7.37 -1.30 8.01
C LYS A 14 -8.19 -2.52 7.61
N ASN A 15 -7.85 -3.13 6.50
CA ASN A 15 -8.54 -4.31 5.98
C ASN A 15 -7.88 -5.63 6.40
N GLY A 16 -6.94 -5.57 7.35
CA GLY A 16 -6.31 -6.76 7.91
C GLY A 16 -5.25 -7.41 7.04
N CYS A 17 -4.70 -6.67 6.08
CA CYS A 17 -3.63 -7.18 5.23
C CYS A 17 -2.27 -6.86 5.83
N THR A 18 -1.31 -7.75 5.60
CA THR A 18 0.07 -7.52 6.04
C THR A 18 0.82 -6.70 4.99
N PHE A 19 1.76 -5.91 5.47
CA PHE A 19 2.63 -5.13 4.60
C PHE A 19 4.03 -5.07 5.24
N GLY A 20 5.01 -4.61 4.45
CA GLY A 20 6.37 -4.44 4.94
C GLY A 20 6.81 -3.00 4.82
N GLU A 21 7.82 -2.64 5.57
CA GLU A 21 8.44 -1.33 5.54
C GLU A 21 9.95 -1.49 5.37
N GLU A 22 10.55 -0.61 4.60
CA GLU A 22 11.99 -0.59 4.40
C GLU A 22 12.45 0.86 4.32
N LEU A 23 13.52 1.19 5.04
CA LEU A 23 14.10 2.53 4.99
C LEU A 23 14.80 2.75 3.65
N HIS A 24 14.65 3.95 3.11
CA HIS A 24 15.35 4.33 1.89
C HIS A 24 16.87 4.35 2.14
N LYS A 25 17.62 3.73 1.25
CA LYS A 25 19.08 3.59 1.42
C LYS A 25 19.80 4.94 1.44
N THR A 26 19.35 5.88 0.64
CA THR A 26 19.98 7.19 0.50
C THR A 26 19.40 8.24 1.44
N HIS A 27 18.10 8.14 1.72
CA HIS A 27 17.39 9.10 2.58
C HIS A 27 16.67 8.34 3.68
N SER A 28 17.31 8.23 4.84
CA SER A 28 16.76 7.51 5.98
C SER A 28 15.48 8.11 6.54
N ARG A 29 15.09 9.30 6.10
CA ARG A 29 13.84 9.95 6.49
C ARG A 29 12.63 9.34 5.81
N TYR A 30 12.83 8.65 4.69
CA TYR A 30 11.74 8.10 3.89
C TYR A 30 11.68 6.60 4.05
N LYS A 31 10.49 6.09 4.16
CA LYS A 31 10.24 4.65 4.19
C LYS A 31 9.53 4.23 2.92
N HIS A 32 9.94 3.09 2.41
CA HIS A 32 9.21 2.44 1.33
C HIS A 32 8.27 1.41 1.95
N TYR A 33 7.05 1.39 1.47
CA TYR A 33 6.09 0.38 1.89
C TYR A 33 5.87 -0.59 0.74
N PHE A 34 5.72 -1.85 1.07
CA PHE A 34 5.50 -2.87 0.06
C PHE A 34 4.54 -3.93 0.58
N ALA A 35 3.88 -4.61 -0.32
CA ALA A 35 2.96 -5.68 0.01
C ALA A 35 3.26 -6.89 -0.85
N VAL A 36 2.99 -8.07 -0.32
CA VAL A 36 3.10 -9.29 -1.09
C VAL A 36 2.01 -9.31 -2.14
N GLU A 37 2.40 -9.55 -3.39
CA GLU A 37 1.44 -9.62 -4.48
C GLU A 37 0.53 -10.83 -4.29
N SER A 38 -0.74 -10.55 -4.00
CA SER A 38 -1.75 -11.59 -3.82
C SER A 38 -3.07 -11.09 -4.41
N ARG A 39 -3.98 -12.02 -4.64
CA ARG A 39 -5.29 -11.66 -5.18
C ARG A 39 -6.03 -10.69 -4.25
N LYS A 40 -5.95 -10.93 -2.94
CA LYS A 40 -6.59 -10.06 -1.95
C LYS A 40 -6.01 -8.65 -1.98
N VAL A 41 -4.69 -8.54 -1.99
CA VAL A 41 -4.01 -7.25 -2.03
C VAL A 41 -4.35 -6.49 -3.31
N LYS A 42 -4.30 -7.17 -4.46
CA LYS A 42 -4.66 -6.54 -5.74
C LYS A 42 -6.09 -6.05 -5.73
N SER A 43 -7.02 -6.83 -5.21
CA SER A 43 -8.41 -6.46 -5.12
C SER A 43 -8.62 -5.24 -4.25
N LEU A 44 -7.96 -5.19 -3.10
CA LEU A 44 -8.05 -4.05 -2.18
C LEU A 44 -7.46 -2.79 -2.77
N LEU A 45 -6.33 -2.89 -3.45
CA LEU A 45 -5.71 -1.74 -4.10
C LEU A 45 -6.60 -1.20 -5.23
N GLU A 46 -7.23 -2.08 -5.96
CA GLU A 46 -8.18 -1.67 -7.00
C GLU A 46 -9.39 -0.96 -6.41
N GLN A 47 -9.94 -1.47 -5.32
CA GLN A 47 -11.03 -0.82 -4.60
C GLN A 47 -10.62 0.56 -4.09
N TYR A 48 -9.40 0.68 -3.57
CA TYR A 48 -8.89 1.94 -3.09
C TYR A 48 -8.82 2.98 -4.21
N GLU A 49 -8.31 2.59 -5.37
CA GLU A 49 -8.26 3.50 -6.51
C GLU A 49 -9.65 3.93 -6.97
N ASN A 50 -10.60 3.00 -6.99
CA ASN A 50 -11.96 3.31 -7.37
C ASN A 50 -12.63 4.28 -6.40
N GLU A 51 -12.37 4.13 -5.11
CA GLU A 51 -12.88 5.04 -4.09
C GLU A 51 -12.33 6.46 -4.29
N ILE A 52 -11.04 6.57 -4.60
CA ILE A 52 -10.42 7.86 -4.85
C ILE A 52 -11.03 8.51 -6.09
N LYS A 53 -11.20 7.75 -7.16
CA LYS A 53 -11.81 8.26 -8.39
C LYS A 53 -13.25 8.70 -8.17
N ALA A 54 -13.98 7.99 -7.34
CA ALA A 54 -15.37 8.32 -7.04
C ALA A 54 -15.50 9.62 -6.26
N LYS A 55 -14.48 9.95 -5.45
CA LYS A 55 -14.49 11.19 -4.67
C LYS A 55 -14.06 12.40 -5.47
N ASN A 56 -13.42 12.19 -6.57
CA ASN A 56 -12.99 13.25 -7.47
C ASN A 56 -14.00 13.42 -8.61
#